data_3081a68adfde333273ba41906d3a8056
#
_entry.id   3081a68adfde333273ba41906d3a8056
#
_cell.length_a   1.000
_cell.length_b   1.000
_cell.length_c   1.000
_cell.angle_alpha   90.00
_cell.angle_beta   90.00
_cell.angle_gamma   90.00
#
_symmetry.space_group_name_H-M   'P 1'
#
loop_
_entity.id
_entity.type
_entity.pdbx_description
1 polymer ?
#
loop_
_entity_poly.entity_id
_entity_poly.type
_entity_poly.pdbx_seq_one_letter_code
_entity_poly.pdbx_strand_id
1 'polypeptide(L)'
;MPEGHTIHRAARDHRRILARQKLIVSSPQGRFSEGASLLNEQTCSAVEAFGKHLLYKFNNEYTLHIHLGLFGRIRKQKLPLAEPKSSVRIRLIGKKHLVDIIGPTICEILDQKGV
;
A
#
# COMPACT_ATOMS: atom_id res chain seq x y z
N MET A 1 -1.14 -18.38 3.12
CA MET A 1 -2.12 -17.29 2.88
C MET A 1 -2.26 -16.45 4.13
N PRO A 2 -2.17 -15.12 4.00
CA PRO A 2 -2.34 -14.27 5.18
C PRO A 2 -3.74 -14.38 5.76
N GLU A 3 -3.80 -14.62 7.04
CA GLU A 3 -5.05 -14.67 7.77
C GLU A 3 -5.54 -13.26 8.11
N GLY A 4 -6.83 -13.12 8.45
CA GLY A 4 -7.40 -11.83 8.79
C GLY A 4 -6.64 -11.10 9.88
N HIS A 5 -6.22 -11.81 10.93
CA HIS A 5 -5.47 -11.17 12.04
C HIS A 5 -4.10 -10.67 11.58
N THR A 6 -3.47 -11.33 10.62
CA THR A 6 -2.20 -10.87 10.03
C THR A 6 -2.42 -9.57 9.25
N ILE A 7 -3.53 -9.48 8.51
CA ILE A 7 -3.89 -8.29 7.75
C ILE A 7 -4.21 -7.13 8.69
N HIS A 8 -4.93 -7.38 9.77
CA HIS A 8 -5.24 -6.33 10.75
C HIS A 8 -3.99 -5.82 11.45
N ARG A 9 -3.03 -6.72 11.73
CA ARG A 9 -1.73 -6.31 12.28
C ARG A 9 -0.96 -5.45 11.28
N ALA A 10 -0.95 -5.85 10.02
CA ALA A 10 -0.29 -5.07 8.97
C ALA A 10 -0.90 -3.68 8.87
N ALA A 11 -2.23 -3.57 8.90
CA ALA A 11 -2.90 -2.27 8.84
C ALA A 11 -2.46 -1.38 10.00
N ARG A 12 -2.39 -1.94 11.20
CA ARG A 12 -1.96 -1.19 12.39
C ARG A 12 -0.52 -0.72 12.25
N ASP A 13 0.37 -1.61 11.79
CA ASP A 13 1.78 -1.27 11.62
C ASP A 13 1.97 -0.21 10.54
N HIS A 14 1.28 -0.37 9.41
CA HIS A 14 1.40 0.57 8.31
C HIS A 14 0.78 1.92 8.66
N ARG A 15 -0.29 1.93 9.45
CA ARG A 15 -0.86 3.18 9.94
C ARG A 15 0.17 3.96 10.73
N ARG A 16 0.91 3.27 11.60
CA ARG A 16 1.92 3.91 12.43
C ARG A 16 3.05 4.51 11.63
N ILE A 17 3.47 3.85 10.55
CA ILE A 17 4.64 4.29 9.79
C ILE A 17 4.31 5.14 8.56
N LEU A 18 3.07 5.15 8.09
CA LEU A 18 2.69 5.86 6.86
C LEU A 18 1.61 6.92 7.04
N ALA A 19 0.75 6.81 8.06
CA ALA A 19 -0.40 7.69 8.17
C ALA A 19 0.03 9.14 8.45
N ARG A 20 -0.76 10.08 7.92
CA ARG A 20 -0.54 11.51 8.06
C ARG A 20 0.76 11.99 7.41
N GLN A 21 1.25 11.25 6.44
CA GLN A 21 2.47 11.57 5.71
C GLN A 21 2.19 11.62 4.22
N LYS A 22 2.90 12.51 3.55
CA LYS A 22 2.93 12.57 2.11
C LYS A 22 3.81 11.41 1.63
N LEU A 23 3.25 10.53 0.82
CA LEU A 23 3.95 9.34 0.38
C LEU A 23 4.46 9.51 -1.05
N ILE A 24 5.63 8.93 -1.32
CA ILE A 24 6.10 8.74 -2.68
C ILE A 24 5.64 7.35 -3.09
N VAL A 25 4.83 7.28 -4.14
CA VAL A 25 4.20 6.03 -4.57
C VAL A 25 4.66 5.70 -5.97
N SER A 26 5.12 4.47 -6.15
CA SER A 26 5.61 4.01 -7.45
C SER A 26 5.23 2.55 -7.66
N SER A 27 5.29 2.12 -8.92
CA SER A 27 5.08 0.71 -9.27
C SER A 27 6.36 0.21 -9.95
N PRO A 28 7.32 -0.32 -9.19
CA PRO A 28 8.57 -0.80 -9.78
C PRO A 28 8.37 -1.85 -10.86
N GLN A 29 7.36 -2.71 -10.71
CA GLN A 29 6.99 -3.70 -11.70
C GLN A 29 6.35 -3.08 -12.95
N GLY A 30 5.73 -1.91 -12.81
CA GLY A 30 5.07 -1.20 -13.89
C GLY A 30 3.61 -1.55 -14.12
N ARG A 31 3.12 -2.61 -13.51
CA ARG A 31 1.73 -3.05 -13.73
C ARG A 31 0.68 -2.16 -13.07
N PHE A 32 1.09 -1.31 -12.15
CA PHE A 32 0.17 -0.43 -11.44
C PHE A 32 0.58 1.03 -11.59
N SER A 33 1.25 1.39 -12.67
CA SER A 33 1.81 2.72 -12.85
C SER A 33 0.75 3.82 -12.83
N GLU A 34 -0.40 3.59 -13.46
CA GLU A 34 -1.46 4.60 -13.47
C GLU A 34 -2.02 4.85 -12.07
N GLY A 35 -2.31 3.77 -11.34
CA GLY A 35 -2.78 3.90 -9.96
C GLY A 35 -1.76 4.56 -9.07
N ALA A 36 -0.50 4.17 -9.21
CA ALA A 36 0.58 4.75 -8.42
C ALA A 36 0.67 6.25 -8.66
N SER A 37 0.52 6.70 -9.92
CA SER A 37 0.60 8.12 -10.22
C SER A 37 -0.52 8.93 -9.58
N LEU A 38 -1.70 8.33 -9.41
CA LEU A 38 -2.81 8.99 -8.72
C LEU A 38 -2.54 9.21 -7.24
N LEU A 39 -1.74 8.35 -6.64
CA LEU A 39 -1.44 8.41 -5.22
C LEU A 39 -0.12 9.09 -4.90
N ASN A 40 0.75 9.23 -5.89
CA ASN A 40 2.08 9.78 -5.67
C ASN A 40 2.01 11.21 -5.17
N GLU A 41 2.79 11.50 -4.14
CA GLU A 41 2.87 12.79 -3.48
C GLU A 41 1.57 13.20 -2.78
N GLN A 42 0.67 12.25 -2.54
CA GLN A 42 -0.54 12.49 -1.76
C GLN A 42 -0.35 12.02 -0.33
N THR A 43 -1.08 12.62 0.58
CA THR A 43 -0.99 12.27 1.99
C THR A 43 -1.90 11.08 2.30
N CYS A 44 -1.33 10.05 2.91
CA CYS A 44 -2.09 8.92 3.39
C CYS A 44 -2.76 9.31 4.71
N SER A 45 -4.08 9.33 4.74
CA SER A 45 -4.82 9.76 5.93
C SER A 45 -5.10 8.62 6.90
N ALA A 46 -5.24 7.40 6.40
CA ALA A 46 -5.56 6.25 7.23
C ALA A 46 -5.17 4.95 6.55
N VAL A 47 -4.94 3.93 7.35
CA VAL A 47 -4.75 2.56 6.86
C VAL A 47 -5.70 1.68 7.67
N GLU A 48 -6.54 0.94 6.98
CA GLU A 48 -7.56 0.12 7.62
C GLU A 48 -7.54 -1.29 7.05
N ALA A 49 -8.02 -2.23 7.85
CA ALA A 49 -8.23 -3.59 7.41
C ALA A 49 -9.71 -3.91 7.48
N PHE A 50 -10.21 -4.64 6.48
CA PHE A 50 -11.58 -5.09 6.44
C PHE A 50 -11.55 -6.55 5.98
N GLY A 51 -11.78 -7.47 6.90
CA GLY A 51 -11.57 -8.89 6.62
C GLY A 51 -10.11 -9.14 6.24
N LYS A 52 -9.90 -9.66 5.04
CA LYS A 52 -8.56 -9.93 4.52
C LYS A 52 -8.09 -8.84 3.55
N HIS A 53 -8.78 -7.69 3.54
CA HIS A 53 -8.48 -6.60 2.63
C HIS A 53 -7.78 -5.45 3.37
N LEU A 54 -6.82 -4.82 2.71
CA LEU A 54 -6.15 -3.62 3.21
C LEU A 54 -6.62 -2.41 2.42
N LEU A 55 -6.90 -1.33 3.13
CA LEU A 55 -7.34 -0.08 2.53
C LEU A 55 -6.42 1.04 3.01
N TYR A 56 -5.73 1.68 2.06
CA TYR A 56 -4.89 2.84 2.34
C TYR A 56 -5.62 4.05 1.79
N LYS A 57 -6.13 4.89 2.68
CA LYS A 57 -6.95 6.05 2.29
C LYS A 57 -6.08 7.28 2.13
N PHE A 58 -6.30 8.03 1.06
CA PHE A 58 -5.53 9.22 0.75
C PHE A 58 -6.43 10.45 0.75
N ASN A 59 -5.82 11.62 0.93
CA ASN A 59 -6.56 12.89 1.04
C ASN A 59 -7.27 13.29 -0.25
N ASN A 60 -6.85 12.75 -1.38
CA ASN A 60 -7.43 13.09 -2.69
C ASN A 60 -8.66 12.26 -3.03
N GLU A 61 -9.28 11.63 -2.01
CA GLU A 61 -10.48 10.82 -2.15
C GLU A 61 -10.26 9.48 -2.82
N TYR A 62 -9.03 9.10 -3.10
CA TYR A 62 -8.70 7.77 -3.60
C TYR A 62 -8.29 6.86 -2.45
N THR A 63 -8.63 5.59 -2.59
CA THR A 63 -8.23 4.55 -1.63
C THR A 63 -7.52 3.45 -2.41
N LEU A 64 -6.36 3.06 -1.92
CA LEU A 64 -5.64 1.90 -2.46
C LEU A 64 -6.20 0.66 -1.79
N HIS A 65 -6.74 -0.25 -2.59
CA HIS A 65 -7.31 -1.50 -2.11
C HIS A 65 -6.39 -2.65 -2.46
N ILE A 66 -5.96 -3.39 -1.45
CA ILE A 66 -5.05 -4.53 -1.61
C ILE A 66 -5.70 -5.78 -1.02
N HIS A 67 -5.70 -6.85 -1.79
CA HIS A 67 -6.00 -8.19 -1.30
C HIS A 67 -4.80 -9.07 -1.66
N LEU A 68 -4.07 -9.54 -0.65
CA LEU A 68 -2.84 -10.28 -0.90
C LEU A 68 -3.08 -11.62 -1.56
N GLY A 69 -4.15 -12.32 -1.15
CA GLY A 69 -4.44 -13.62 -1.69
C GLY A 69 -3.41 -14.66 -1.24
N LEU A 70 -3.30 -15.72 -2.01
CA LEU A 70 -2.47 -16.87 -1.64
C LEU A 70 -0.97 -16.56 -1.72
N PHE A 71 -0.56 -15.77 -2.71
CA PHE A 71 0.86 -15.53 -2.97
C PHE A 71 1.32 -14.12 -2.69
N GLY A 72 0.42 -13.23 -2.33
CA GLY A 72 0.78 -11.85 -2.06
C GLY A 72 1.58 -11.70 -0.78
N ARG A 73 2.54 -10.76 -0.78
CA ARG A 73 3.40 -10.50 0.37
C ARG A 73 3.56 -9.02 0.59
N ILE A 74 3.81 -8.64 1.84
CA ILE A 74 4.09 -7.28 2.26
C ILE A 74 5.45 -7.26 2.93
N ARG A 75 6.26 -6.26 2.58
CA ARG A 75 7.56 -6.07 3.22
C ARG A 75 7.67 -4.61 3.66
N LYS A 76 7.89 -4.38 4.95
CA LYS A 76 8.17 -3.05 5.44
C LYS A 76 9.66 -2.95 5.78
N GLN A 77 10.27 -1.79 5.50
CA GLN A 77 11.68 -1.57 5.74
C GLN A 77 11.89 -0.14 6.22
N LYS A 78 12.97 0.07 6.97
CA LYS A 78 13.41 1.42 7.31
C LYS A 78 14.24 1.97 6.16
N LEU A 79 14.18 3.30 5.98
CA LEU A 79 15.11 3.96 5.08
C LEU A 79 16.51 3.92 5.66
N PRO A 80 17.59 3.96 4.87
CA PRO A 80 17.65 4.41 3.48
C PRO A 80 17.06 3.43 2.49
N LEU A 81 16.77 3.96 1.32
CA LEU A 81 16.05 3.29 0.26
C LEU A 81 16.88 2.16 -0.33
N ALA A 82 16.31 0.96 -0.35
CA ALA A 82 16.89 -0.17 -1.08
C ALA A 82 16.33 -0.19 -2.49
N GLU A 83 17.11 -0.72 -3.44
CA GLU A 83 16.64 -0.91 -4.80
C GLU A 83 15.38 -1.76 -4.81
N PRO A 84 14.31 -1.34 -5.50
CA PRO A 84 13.11 -2.17 -5.58
C PRO A 84 13.34 -3.36 -6.50
N LYS A 85 12.79 -4.50 -6.11
CA LYS A 85 12.81 -5.67 -6.98
C LYS A 85 11.71 -5.53 -8.03
N SER A 86 11.94 -6.14 -9.20
CA SER A 86 10.97 -6.07 -10.29
C SER A 86 9.63 -6.73 -9.96
N SER A 87 9.58 -7.52 -8.89
CA SER A 87 8.33 -8.16 -8.45
C SER A 87 7.43 -7.25 -7.61
N VAL A 88 7.89 -6.06 -7.24
CA VAL A 88 7.11 -5.15 -6.40
C VAL A 88 6.04 -4.47 -7.23
N ARG A 89 4.77 -4.75 -6.91
CA ARG A 89 3.63 -4.15 -7.60
C ARG A 89 3.48 -2.67 -7.25
N ILE A 90 3.61 -2.34 -5.96
CA ILE A 90 3.51 -0.96 -5.51
C ILE A 90 4.46 -0.75 -4.34
N ARG A 91 5.12 0.40 -4.33
CA ARG A 91 6.02 0.83 -3.26
C ARG A 91 5.52 2.13 -2.68
N LEU A 92 5.33 2.15 -1.36
CA LEU A 92 4.88 3.32 -0.61
C LEU A 92 6.03 3.78 0.28
N ILE A 93 6.50 5.01 0.08
CA ILE A 93 7.65 5.55 0.81
C ILE A 93 7.19 6.70 1.69
N GLY A 94 7.33 6.54 3.00
CA GLY A 94 7.07 7.59 3.97
C GLY A 94 8.35 8.30 4.39
N LYS A 95 8.31 8.99 5.53
CA LYS A 95 9.45 9.77 6.01
C LYS A 95 10.61 8.88 6.48
N LYS A 96 10.31 7.77 7.13
CA LYS A 96 11.34 6.91 7.72
C LYS A 96 11.25 5.45 7.29
N HIS A 97 10.15 5.06 6.67
CA HIS A 97 9.88 3.67 6.32
C HIS A 97 9.32 3.57 4.92
N LEU A 98 9.47 2.39 4.33
CA LEU A 98 8.79 2.07 3.08
C LEU A 98 8.05 0.75 3.22
N VAL A 99 7.02 0.57 2.39
CA VAL A 99 6.25 -0.66 2.31
C VAL A 99 6.21 -1.09 0.85
N ASP A 100 6.61 -2.34 0.60
CA ASP A 100 6.53 -2.97 -0.71
C ASP A 100 5.45 -4.04 -0.68
N ILE A 101 4.60 -4.05 -1.71
CA ILE A 101 3.56 -5.05 -1.87
C ILE A 101 3.86 -5.86 -3.12
N ILE A 102 3.97 -7.18 -2.93
CA ILE A 102 4.45 -8.11 -3.95
C ILE A 102 3.36 -9.12 -4.26
N GLY A 103 3.00 -9.24 -5.53
CA GLY A 103 2.11 -10.29 -6.02
C GLY A 103 0.71 -10.32 -5.43
N PRO A 104 0.07 -9.18 -5.15
CA PRO A 104 -1.28 -9.21 -4.61
C PRO A 104 -2.28 -9.73 -5.64
N THR A 105 -3.34 -10.37 -5.16
CA THR A 105 -4.44 -10.80 -6.02
C THR A 105 -5.21 -9.58 -6.52
N ILE A 106 -5.41 -8.57 -5.66
CA ILE A 106 -6.06 -7.33 -6.03
C ILE A 106 -5.16 -6.16 -5.64
N CYS A 107 -4.97 -5.24 -6.58
CA CYS A 107 -4.28 -3.98 -6.36
C CYS A 107 -5.00 -2.97 -7.24
N GLU A 108 -5.84 -2.15 -6.63
CA GLU A 108 -6.70 -1.25 -7.38
C GLU A 108 -6.95 0.05 -6.63
N ILE A 109 -7.40 1.06 -7.37
CA ILE A 109 -7.80 2.34 -6.80
C ILE A 109 -9.32 2.36 -6.72
N LEU A 110 -9.84 2.70 -5.55
CA LEU A 110 -11.25 2.97 -5.35
C LEU A 110 -11.39 4.46 -5.13
N ASP A 111 -12.36 5.09 -5.77
CA ASP A 111 -12.67 6.46 -5.43
C ASP A 111 -13.77 6.48 -4.36
N GLN A 112 -13.93 7.62 -3.72
CA GLN A 112 -14.84 7.71 -2.59
C GLN A 112 -16.29 7.43 -2.98
N LYS A 113 -16.64 7.70 -4.23
CA LYS A 113 -17.99 7.46 -4.73
C LYS A 113 -18.23 5.99 -5.05
N GLY A 114 -17.17 5.23 -5.32
CA GLY A 114 -17.26 3.84 -5.67
C GLY A 114 -17.11 2.88 -4.50
N VAL A 115 -16.96 3.38 -3.31
CA VAL A 115 -16.77 2.56 -2.10
C VAL A 115 -18.08 2.26 -1.43
#